data_17c305fb48accaa041b5ab8d1b886d01
#
_entry.id   17c305fb48accaa041b5ab8d1b886d01
#
_cell.length_a   1.000
_cell.length_b   1.000
_cell.length_c   1.000
_cell.angle_alpha   90.00
_cell.angle_beta   90.00
_cell.angle_gamma   90.00
#
_symmetry.space_group_name_H-M   'P 1'
#
loop_
_entity.id
_entity.type
_entity.pdbx_description
1 polymer ?
#
loop_
_entity_poly.entity_id
_entity_poly.type
_entity_poly.pdbx_seq_one_letter_code
_entity_poly.pdbx_strand_id
1 'polypeptide(L)'
;MGSEMCIRDRVYVACTNNSDRGKVGKEGATEINPRNANRDGHIVEITETGDQTSTKFTWNLLMVCGDPAQGDVTYFSGFPVDQVSPISCPDNLAFDSVGNLWISTDGAPSGIGRADGLFKVTLDGAERGKVEQFLAVPRDGETCGPIIHDDERTVFVSVQHPGEEGTFDAPNSYFPDYVPAGTTPARGHARAPRPSVVQVFRTDA
;
A
#
# COMPACT_ATOMS: atom_id res chain seq x y z
N MET A 1 -9.06 2.62 -8.67
CA MET A 1 -8.27 3.64 -9.42
C MET A 1 -6.83 3.35 -9.10
N GLY A 2 -5.89 3.62 -10.01
CA GLY A 2 -4.47 3.45 -9.72
C GLY A 2 -3.81 4.83 -9.60
N SER A 3 -2.76 4.95 -8.81
CA SER A 3 -1.90 6.12 -8.81
C SER A 3 -0.62 5.86 -9.60
N GLU A 4 0.02 6.91 -10.07
CA GLU A 4 1.27 6.85 -10.83
C GLU A 4 2.28 7.85 -10.26
N MET A 5 3.55 7.47 -10.30
CA MET A 5 4.66 8.29 -9.81
C MET A 5 5.92 8.05 -10.65
N CYS A 6 6.70 9.09 -10.91
CA CYS A 6 7.87 9.04 -11.78
C CYS A 6 9.17 9.34 -11.02
N ILE A 7 10.22 8.56 -11.28
CA ILE A 7 11.59 8.82 -10.81
C ILE A 7 12.63 8.27 -11.80
N ARG A 8 13.67 9.05 -12.12
CA ARG A 8 14.81 8.61 -12.93
C ARG A 8 14.37 7.87 -14.23
N ASP A 9 13.53 8.50 -15.04
CA ASP A 9 13.00 7.97 -16.31
C ASP A 9 12.15 6.70 -16.17
N ARG A 10 11.69 6.40 -14.95
CA ARG A 10 10.76 5.30 -14.65
C ARG A 10 9.45 5.84 -14.09
N VAL A 11 8.35 5.28 -14.55
CA VAL A 11 7.00 5.53 -14.06
C VAL A 11 6.52 4.27 -13.35
N TYR A 12 5.96 4.43 -12.17
CA TYR A 12 5.37 3.34 -11.40
C TYR A 12 3.86 3.53 -11.35
N VAL A 13 3.13 2.46 -11.64
CA VAL A 13 1.67 2.47 -11.70
C VAL A 13 1.13 1.44 -10.72
N ALA A 14 0.36 1.91 -9.72
CA ALA A 14 -0.37 1.04 -8.82
C ALA A 14 -1.65 0.54 -9.51
N CYS A 15 -1.80 -0.78 -9.60
CA CYS A 15 -3.00 -1.45 -10.03
C CYS A 15 -3.63 -2.11 -8.80
N THR A 16 -4.50 -1.41 -8.11
CA THR A 16 -4.98 -1.72 -6.76
C THR A 16 -5.57 -3.12 -6.66
N ASN A 17 -6.55 -3.45 -7.52
CA ASN A 17 -7.10 -4.80 -7.64
C ASN A 17 -7.94 -4.94 -8.91
N ASN A 18 -8.25 -6.18 -9.28
CA ASN A 18 -9.24 -6.49 -10.31
C ASN A 18 -9.86 -7.88 -10.03
N SER A 19 -10.79 -7.94 -9.09
CA SER A 19 -11.49 -9.17 -8.70
C SER A 19 -12.42 -9.72 -9.78
N ASP A 20 -12.71 -8.95 -10.82
CA ASP A 20 -13.55 -9.38 -11.94
C ASP A 20 -12.77 -10.01 -13.09
N ARG A 21 -11.46 -9.88 -13.08
CA ARG A 21 -10.61 -10.41 -14.14
C ARG A 21 -10.77 -11.93 -14.28
N GLY A 22 -10.99 -12.39 -15.51
CA GLY A 22 -11.22 -13.80 -15.80
C GLY A 22 -12.62 -14.32 -15.54
N LYS A 23 -13.56 -13.50 -15.05
CA LYS A 23 -14.98 -13.85 -14.99
C LYS A 23 -15.59 -13.90 -16.39
N VAL A 24 -16.74 -14.56 -16.50
CA VAL A 24 -17.47 -14.65 -17.78
C VAL A 24 -17.70 -13.28 -18.38
N GLY A 25 -17.28 -13.10 -19.63
CA GLY A 25 -17.39 -11.82 -20.36
C GLY A 25 -16.38 -10.75 -19.94
N LYS A 26 -15.39 -11.09 -19.10
CA LYS A 26 -14.29 -10.22 -18.74
C LYS A 26 -12.97 -10.76 -19.30
N GLU A 27 -12.01 -9.86 -19.50
CA GLU A 27 -10.67 -10.21 -19.94
C GLU A 27 -9.97 -11.14 -18.95
N GLY A 28 -9.26 -12.15 -19.43
CA GLY A 28 -8.45 -13.04 -18.62
C GLY A 28 -7.08 -12.46 -18.25
N ALA A 29 -6.28 -13.26 -17.54
CA ALA A 29 -4.92 -12.89 -17.21
C ALA A 29 -4.09 -12.57 -18.45
N THR A 30 -3.20 -11.60 -18.34
CA THR A 30 -2.25 -11.16 -19.37
C THR A 30 -0.87 -11.00 -18.73
N GLU A 31 0.17 -10.74 -19.55
CA GLU A 31 1.51 -10.51 -19.01
C GLU A 31 1.57 -9.35 -18.01
N ILE A 32 0.84 -8.26 -18.29
CA ILE A 32 0.83 -7.07 -17.43
C ILE A 32 -0.10 -7.20 -16.22
N ASN A 33 -1.09 -8.09 -16.27
CA ASN A 33 -1.93 -8.43 -15.11
C ASN A 33 -2.03 -9.97 -15.02
N PRO A 34 -1.09 -10.62 -14.33
CA PRO A 34 -0.82 -12.06 -14.50
C PRO A 34 -1.78 -12.96 -13.73
N ARG A 35 -2.76 -12.41 -12.99
CA ARG A 35 -3.72 -13.23 -12.22
C ARG A 35 -5.17 -12.95 -12.61
N ASN A 36 -5.95 -14.02 -12.77
CA ASN A 36 -7.41 -13.93 -12.70
C ASN A 36 -7.83 -13.65 -11.26
N ALA A 37 -8.96 -12.97 -11.08
CA ALA A 37 -9.46 -12.56 -9.78
C ALA A 37 -8.36 -11.89 -8.92
N ASN A 38 -7.57 -10.99 -9.52
CA ASN A 38 -6.45 -10.33 -8.88
C ASN A 38 -6.92 -9.37 -7.78
N ARG A 39 -7.23 -9.94 -6.61
CA ARG A 39 -7.76 -9.19 -5.44
C ARG A 39 -6.71 -8.31 -4.78
N ASP A 40 -5.42 -8.68 -4.89
CA ASP A 40 -4.34 -8.06 -4.14
C ASP A 40 -3.57 -7.02 -4.93
N GLY A 41 -3.78 -6.96 -6.25
CA GLY A 41 -3.16 -5.97 -7.10
C GLY A 41 -1.69 -6.25 -7.46
N HIS A 42 -1.07 -5.27 -8.09
CA HIS A 42 0.31 -5.32 -8.56
C HIS A 42 0.83 -3.90 -8.86
N ILE A 43 2.14 -3.76 -8.99
CA ILE A 43 2.81 -2.53 -9.46
C ILE A 43 3.50 -2.81 -10.78
N VAL A 44 3.23 -1.96 -11.76
CA VAL A 44 3.93 -1.94 -13.06
C VAL A 44 5.01 -0.86 -13.01
N GLU A 45 6.21 -1.21 -13.46
CA GLU A 45 7.30 -0.28 -13.75
C GLU A 45 7.40 -0.08 -15.26
N ILE A 46 7.35 1.15 -15.72
CA ILE A 46 7.53 1.56 -17.10
C ILE A 46 8.84 2.32 -17.20
N THR A 47 9.68 1.96 -18.18
CA THR A 47 10.94 2.66 -18.44
C THR A 47 10.87 3.29 -19.81
N GLU A 48 11.01 4.60 -19.88
CA GLU A 48 11.05 5.35 -21.14
C GLU A 48 12.29 4.97 -21.96
N THR A 49 12.11 4.86 -23.28
CA THR A 49 13.21 4.60 -24.22
C THR A 49 13.49 5.87 -25.02
N GLY A 50 14.53 6.59 -24.66
CA GLY A 50 14.90 7.85 -25.29
C GLY A 50 14.56 9.05 -24.42
N ASP A 51 14.08 10.13 -25.02
CA ASP A 51 13.65 11.33 -24.29
C ASP A 51 12.15 11.27 -23.95
N GLN A 52 11.68 12.24 -23.18
CA GLN A 52 10.28 12.34 -22.74
C GLN A 52 9.26 12.53 -23.87
N THR A 53 9.70 12.74 -25.10
CA THR A 53 8.84 12.80 -26.28
C THR A 53 8.73 11.47 -27.02
N SER A 54 9.47 10.45 -26.57
CA SER A 54 9.43 9.10 -27.14
C SER A 54 8.06 8.47 -26.96
N THR A 55 7.59 7.80 -28.01
CA THR A 55 6.37 6.98 -27.96
C THR A 55 6.65 5.51 -27.65
N LYS A 56 7.90 5.18 -27.33
CA LYS A 56 8.35 3.82 -27.03
C LYS A 56 8.81 3.72 -25.58
N PHE A 57 8.45 2.63 -24.93
CA PHE A 57 8.85 2.30 -23.57
C PHE A 57 9.00 0.78 -23.43
N THR A 58 9.68 0.37 -22.39
CA THR A 58 9.66 -1.00 -21.87
C THR A 58 8.89 -1.03 -20.56
N TRP A 59 8.38 -2.19 -20.16
CA TRP A 59 7.71 -2.32 -18.88
C TRP A 59 8.08 -3.65 -18.21
N ASN A 60 7.99 -3.67 -16.89
CA ASN A 60 8.16 -4.85 -16.06
C ASN A 60 7.11 -4.84 -14.94
N LEU A 61 6.82 -6.01 -14.38
CA LEU A 61 6.16 -6.07 -13.10
C LEU A 61 7.19 -5.80 -12.00
N LEU A 62 7.03 -4.73 -11.23
CA LEU A 62 7.84 -4.52 -10.03
C LEU A 62 7.45 -5.56 -8.97
N MET A 63 6.15 -5.72 -8.74
CA MET A 63 5.62 -6.72 -7.82
C MET A 63 4.23 -7.19 -8.21
N VAL A 64 3.89 -8.40 -7.77
CA VAL A 64 2.54 -8.96 -7.72
C VAL A 64 2.23 -9.18 -6.25
N CYS A 65 1.28 -8.42 -5.73
CA CYS A 65 0.96 -8.35 -4.31
C CYS A 65 0.21 -9.61 -3.80
N GLY A 66 0.18 -9.81 -2.50
CA GLY A 66 -0.47 -10.91 -1.80
C GLY A 66 0.29 -11.31 -0.53
N ASP A 67 -0.17 -12.36 0.13
CA ASP A 67 0.52 -12.98 1.27
C ASP A 67 1.05 -14.37 0.88
N PRO A 68 2.37 -14.53 0.69
CA PRO A 68 2.95 -15.84 0.34
C PRO A 68 2.62 -16.94 1.37
N ALA A 69 2.46 -16.57 2.65
CA ALA A 69 2.13 -17.52 3.70
C ALA A 69 0.69 -18.07 3.58
N GLN A 70 -0.19 -17.37 2.85
CA GLN A 70 -1.54 -17.84 2.53
C GLN A 70 -1.61 -18.62 1.21
N GLY A 71 -0.47 -18.83 0.55
CA GLY A 71 -0.38 -19.55 -0.71
C GLY A 71 -0.64 -18.68 -1.94
N ASP A 72 -0.66 -17.35 -1.79
CA ASP A 72 -0.78 -16.44 -2.93
C ASP A 72 0.46 -16.55 -3.84
N VAL A 73 0.21 -16.54 -5.15
CA VAL A 73 1.28 -16.44 -6.14
C VAL A 73 1.74 -15.00 -6.20
N THR A 74 2.88 -14.71 -5.61
CA THR A 74 3.45 -13.37 -5.49
C THR A 74 4.77 -13.23 -6.25
N TYR A 75 5.17 -12.01 -6.54
CA TYR A 75 6.44 -11.68 -7.16
C TYR A 75 6.95 -10.33 -6.65
N PHE A 76 8.25 -10.21 -6.37
CA PHE A 76 8.86 -9.01 -5.83
C PHE A 76 10.21 -8.74 -6.50
N SER A 77 10.21 -8.51 -7.82
CA SER A 77 11.43 -8.24 -8.61
C SER A 77 12.57 -9.26 -8.43
N GLY A 78 12.23 -10.51 -8.11
CA GLY A 78 13.21 -11.57 -7.82
C GLY A 78 13.70 -11.62 -6.37
N PHE A 79 13.31 -10.70 -5.50
CA PHE A 79 13.63 -10.77 -4.06
C PHE A 79 12.88 -11.95 -3.40
N PRO A 80 13.49 -12.64 -2.41
CA PRO A 80 12.87 -13.79 -1.76
C PRO A 80 11.53 -13.46 -1.12
N VAL A 81 10.48 -14.18 -1.49
CA VAL A 81 9.09 -13.92 -1.06
C VAL A 81 8.85 -14.19 0.42
N ASP A 82 9.69 -14.99 1.06
CA ASP A 82 9.68 -15.28 2.50
C ASP A 82 10.37 -14.21 3.36
N GLN A 83 10.96 -13.19 2.72
CA GLN A 83 11.67 -12.09 3.37
C GLN A 83 11.02 -10.73 3.16
N VAL A 84 9.78 -10.70 2.67
CA VAL A 84 9.01 -9.47 2.46
C VAL A 84 7.84 -9.39 3.43
N SER A 85 7.42 -8.17 3.75
CA SER A 85 6.12 -7.94 4.37
C SER A 85 5.02 -8.20 3.37
N PRO A 86 3.97 -8.99 3.70
CA PRO A 86 2.81 -9.15 2.84
C PRO A 86 2.15 -7.81 2.55
N ILE A 87 1.78 -7.57 1.30
CA ILE A 87 1.16 -6.32 0.84
C ILE A 87 0.00 -6.64 -0.10
N SER A 88 -1.12 -5.94 0.04
CA SER A 88 -2.30 -6.11 -0.80
C SER A 88 -2.91 -4.74 -1.11
N CYS A 89 -3.56 -4.62 -2.24
CA CYS A 89 -4.27 -3.42 -2.68
C CYS A 89 -3.41 -2.14 -2.64
N PRO A 90 -2.28 -2.09 -3.37
CA PRO A 90 -1.47 -0.88 -3.46
C PRO A 90 -2.28 0.25 -4.06
N ASP A 91 -2.19 1.45 -3.48
CA ASP A 91 -2.95 2.60 -3.95
C ASP A 91 -2.04 3.81 -4.19
N ASN A 92 -1.81 4.69 -3.21
CA ASN A 92 -0.98 5.86 -3.46
C ASN A 92 0.51 5.54 -3.38
N LEU A 93 1.28 6.23 -4.21
CA LEU A 93 2.72 6.08 -4.34
C LEU A 93 3.44 7.38 -3.97
N ALA A 94 4.59 7.27 -3.34
CA ALA A 94 5.53 8.37 -3.12
C ALA A 94 6.97 7.87 -3.22
N PHE A 95 7.93 8.79 -3.32
CA PHE A 95 9.35 8.45 -3.22
C PHE A 95 9.99 9.16 -2.03
N ASP A 96 10.99 8.51 -1.44
CA ASP A 96 11.93 9.20 -0.57
C ASP A 96 13.09 9.83 -1.37
N SER A 97 13.91 10.64 -0.72
CA SER A 97 15.00 11.37 -1.37
C SER A 97 16.13 10.45 -1.86
N VAL A 98 16.21 9.23 -1.33
CA VAL A 98 17.22 8.23 -1.74
C VAL A 98 16.71 7.29 -2.83
N GLY A 99 15.43 7.39 -3.21
CA GLY A 99 14.85 6.72 -4.36
C GLY A 99 14.17 5.39 -4.06
N ASN A 100 13.74 5.14 -2.82
CA ASN A 100 12.82 4.04 -2.54
C ASN A 100 11.38 4.43 -2.85
N LEU A 101 10.57 3.45 -3.23
CA LEU A 101 9.13 3.62 -3.42
C LEU A 101 8.41 3.39 -2.09
N TRP A 102 7.48 4.28 -1.76
CA TRP A 102 6.57 4.15 -0.64
C TRP A 102 5.16 3.94 -1.15
N ILE A 103 4.46 2.98 -0.58
CA ILE A 103 3.14 2.51 -1.04
C ILE A 103 2.18 2.53 0.14
N SER A 104 1.10 3.29 0.03
CA SER A 104 -0.06 3.13 0.89
C SER A 104 -1.03 2.10 0.31
N THR A 105 -1.81 1.43 1.17
CA THR A 105 -2.75 0.40 0.73
C THR A 105 -4.18 0.75 1.11
N ASP A 106 -5.14 0.30 0.27
CA ASP A 106 -6.58 0.43 0.46
C ASP A 106 -7.27 -0.88 0.12
N GLY A 107 -7.54 -1.71 1.12
CA GLY A 107 -8.29 -2.96 0.98
C GLY A 107 -7.56 -4.23 1.45
N ALA A 108 -6.39 -4.10 2.10
CA ALA A 108 -5.66 -5.24 2.66
C ALA A 108 -6.50 -6.12 3.62
N PRO A 109 -7.46 -5.58 4.41
CA PRO A 109 -8.33 -6.42 5.23
C PRO A 109 -9.14 -7.44 4.42
N SER A 110 -9.67 -7.05 3.27
CA SER A 110 -10.43 -7.95 2.38
C SER A 110 -9.54 -8.85 1.52
N GLY A 111 -8.31 -8.41 1.22
CA GLY A 111 -7.33 -9.16 0.45
C GLY A 111 -6.65 -10.25 1.28
N ILE A 112 -5.85 -9.85 2.24
CA ILE A 112 -4.97 -10.73 3.02
C ILE A 112 -5.32 -10.79 4.52
N GLY A 113 -6.42 -10.15 4.97
CA GLY A 113 -6.85 -10.15 6.37
C GLY A 113 -5.94 -9.35 7.31
N ARG A 114 -5.21 -8.37 6.80
CA ARG A 114 -4.34 -7.47 7.57
C ARG A 114 -4.86 -6.05 7.48
N ALA A 115 -4.52 -5.21 8.47
CA ALA A 115 -4.80 -3.78 8.37
C ALA A 115 -4.05 -3.15 7.19
N ASP A 116 -4.62 -2.12 6.59
CA ASP A 116 -3.93 -1.28 5.63
C ASP A 116 -2.74 -0.57 6.28
N GLY A 117 -1.79 -0.13 5.47
CA GLY A 117 -0.56 0.42 6.00
C GLY A 117 0.28 1.15 4.95
N LEU A 118 1.42 1.63 5.43
CA LEU A 118 2.45 2.23 4.60
C LEU A 118 3.65 1.29 4.52
N PHE A 119 4.12 1.06 3.30
CA PHE A 119 5.20 0.13 2.98
C PHE A 119 6.32 0.85 2.23
N LYS A 120 7.56 0.46 2.50
CA LYS A 120 8.74 0.87 1.74
C LYS A 120 9.21 -0.26 0.85
N VAL A 121 9.56 0.06 -0.39
CA VAL A 121 10.08 -0.87 -1.38
C VAL A 121 11.43 -0.37 -1.89
N THR A 122 12.45 -1.20 -1.76
CA THR A 122 13.77 -0.92 -2.34
C THR A 122 13.73 -1.12 -3.85
N LEU A 123 14.14 -0.12 -4.62
CA LEU A 123 14.05 -0.15 -6.09
C LEU A 123 15.34 -0.53 -6.80
N ASP A 124 16.48 -0.46 -6.13
CA ASP A 124 17.79 -0.67 -6.75
C ASP A 124 18.69 -1.58 -5.90
N GLY A 125 19.73 -2.14 -6.52
CA GLY A 125 20.73 -2.95 -5.84
C GLY A 125 20.28 -4.37 -5.50
N ALA A 126 21.00 -5.02 -4.58
CA ALA A 126 20.78 -6.42 -4.21
C ALA A 126 19.45 -6.65 -3.47
N GLU A 127 18.89 -5.61 -2.88
CA GLU A 127 17.62 -5.67 -2.16
C GLU A 127 16.42 -5.18 -3.01
N ARG A 128 16.60 -5.01 -4.34
CA ARG A 128 15.50 -4.63 -5.21
C ARG A 128 14.30 -5.56 -5.03
N GLY A 129 13.12 -4.99 -4.77
CA GLY A 129 11.89 -5.72 -4.53
C GLY A 129 11.63 -6.07 -3.06
N LYS A 130 12.55 -5.77 -2.15
CA LYS A 130 12.32 -5.92 -0.71
C LYS A 130 11.20 -4.97 -0.27
N VAL A 131 10.16 -5.54 0.34
CA VAL A 131 9.01 -4.81 0.89
C VAL A 131 9.07 -4.86 2.41
N GLU A 132 9.02 -3.70 3.04
CA GLU A 132 9.04 -3.55 4.50
C GLU A 132 7.85 -2.72 4.95
N GLN A 133 7.00 -3.27 5.80
CA GLN A 133 5.90 -2.50 6.41
C GLN A 133 6.46 -1.50 7.41
N PHE A 134 6.16 -0.22 7.18
CA PHE A 134 6.58 0.88 8.05
C PHE A 134 5.58 1.13 9.19
N LEU A 135 4.29 1.17 8.86
CA LEU A 135 3.22 1.30 9.84
C LEU A 135 1.94 0.59 9.36
N ALA A 136 1.05 0.31 10.28
CA ALA A 136 -0.32 -0.10 10.02
C ALA A 136 -1.28 0.95 10.59
N VAL A 137 -2.42 1.14 9.93
CA VAL A 137 -3.47 2.04 10.40
C VAL A 137 -4.44 1.33 11.35
N PRO A 138 -5.27 2.07 12.09
CA PRO A 138 -6.33 1.50 12.91
C PRO A 138 -7.28 0.62 12.10
N ARG A 139 -7.93 -0.30 12.79
CA ARG A 139 -8.90 -1.23 12.20
C ARG A 139 -9.90 -0.50 11.30
N ASP A 140 -10.17 -1.09 10.14
CA ASP A 140 -11.08 -0.60 9.10
C ASP A 140 -10.76 0.83 8.65
N GLY A 141 -9.50 1.25 8.76
CA GLY A 141 -9.01 2.50 8.20
C GLY A 141 -8.18 2.24 6.96
N GLU A 142 -8.08 3.23 6.09
CA GLU A 142 -7.24 3.27 4.92
C GLU A 142 -6.02 4.15 5.15
N THR A 143 -4.92 3.81 4.50
CA THR A 143 -3.70 4.64 4.49
C THR A 143 -3.62 5.39 3.18
N CYS A 144 -3.50 6.72 3.19
CA CYS A 144 -3.39 7.48 1.95
C CYS A 144 -2.46 8.69 2.04
N GLY A 145 -2.03 9.17 0.86
CA GLY A 145 -1.29 10.41 0.67
C GLY A 145 0.03 10.49 1.45
N PRO A 146 0.93 9.50 1.38
CA PRO A 146 2.18 9.55 2.12
C PRO A 146 3.08 10.67 1.60
N ILE A 147 3.70 11.41 2.52
CA ILE A 147 4.76 12.39 2.24
C ILE A 147 5.98 11.98 3.05
N ILE A 148 7.05 11.66 2.34
CA ILE A 148 8.35 11.36 2.95
C ILE A 148 9.17 12.64 2.86
N HIS A 149 9.51 13.23 3.99
CA HIS A 149 10.27 14.47 4.02
C HIS A 149 11.74 14.22 3.64
N ASP A 150 12.34 15.19 2.95
CA ASP A 150 13.71 15.08 2.43
C ASP A 150 14.79 14.90 3.51
N ASP A 151 14.46 15.15 4.78
CA ASP A 151 15.36 14.87 5.90
C ASP A 151 15.47 13.38 6.26
N GLU A 152 14.68 12.51 5.60
CA GLU A 152 14.58 11.06 5.85
C GLU A 152 14.23 10.71 7.31
N ARG A 153 13.62 11.64 8.03
CA ARG A 153 13.32 11.52 9.46
C ARG A 153 11.85 11.69 9.78
N THR A 154 11.10 12.24 8.85
CA THR A 154 9.71 12.60 9.05
C THR A 154 8.83 12.07 7.93
N VAL A 155 7.76 11.38 8.31
CA VAL A 155 6.74 10.88 7.40
C VAL A 155 5.38 11.43 7.84
N PHE A 156 4.62 11.92 6.88
CA PHE A 156 3.20 12.25 7.07
C PHE A 156 2.35 11.26 6.29
N VAL A 157 1.25 10.83 6.87
CA VAL A 157 0.29 9.93 6.23
C VAL A 157 -1.11 10.26 6.73
N SER A 158 -2.08 10.17 5.85
CA SER A 158 -3.49 10.28 6.24
C SER A 158 -4.05 8.92 6.63
N VAL A 159 -4.75 8.87 7.75
CA VAL A 159 -5.60 7.75 8.15
C VAL A 159 -7.03 8.14 7.77
N GLN A 160 -7.58 7.47 6.76
CA GLN A 160 -8.89 7.73 6.23
C GLN A 160 -9.90 6.77 6.89
N HIS A 161 -11.13 7.24 7.13
CA HIS A 161 -12.30 6.53 7.67
C HIS A 161 -12.00 5.39 8.68
N PRO A 162 -11.22 5.63 9.75
CA PRO A 162 -10.90 4.58 10.73
C PRO A 162 -12.18 4.01 11.37
N GLY A 163 -12.31 2.69 11.38
CA GLY A 163 -13.48 2.00 11.96
C GLY A 163 -14.74 2.06 11.09
N GLU A 164 -14.61 2.22 9.77
CA GLU A 164 -15.73 2.39 8.82
C GLU A 164 -16.80 1.28 8.92
N GLU A 165 -16.38 0.04 9.14
CA GLU A 165 -17.27 -1.11 9.27
C GLU A 165 -17.99 -1.19 10.64
N GLY A 166 -17.71 -0.25 11.54
CA GLY A 166 -18.36 -0.14 12.84
C GLY A 166 -19.68 0.63 12.77
N THR A 167 -20.36 0.70 13.93
CA THR A 167 -21.55 1.54 14.10
C THR A 167 -21.34 2.52 15.24
N PHE A 168 -22.24 3.51 15.37
CA PHE A 168 -22.18 4.46 16.48
C PHE A 168 -22.27 3.77 17.86
N ASP A 169 -23.10 2.72 17.97
CA ASP A 169 -23.30 1.98 19.22
C ASP A 169 -22.25 0.87 19.43
N ALA A 170 -21.56 0.44 18.38
CA ALA A 170 -20.52 -0.59 18.40
C ALA A 170 -19.35 -0.19 17.46
N PRO A 171 -18.57 0.83 17.83
CA PRO A 171 -17.48 1.31 16.98
C PRO A 171 -16.31 0.31 16.94
N ASN A 172 -15.75 0.09 15.78
CA ASN A 172 -14.57 -0.74 15.58
C ASN A 172 -13.26 -0.04 15.96
N SER A 173 -13.28 1.30 16.04
CA SER A 173 -12.13 2.13 16.38
C SER A 173 -12.57 3.36 17.15
N TYR A 174 -11.69 3.92 17.96
CA TYR A 174 -11.85 5.24 18.61
C TYR A 174 -10.80 6.24 18.12
N PHE A 175 -10.03 5.86 17.11
CA PHE A 175 -8.95 6.70 16.58
C PHE A 175 -9.44 8.12 16.22
N PRO A 176 -8.69 9.20 16.55
CA PRO A 176 -7.37 9.21 17.16
C PRO A 176 -7.37 9.18 18.69
N ASP A 177 -8.52 8.99 19.35
CA ASP A 177 -8.59 8.94 20.81
C ASP A 177 -8.00 7.59 21.29
N TYR A 178 -7.18 7.64 22.32
CA TYR A 178 -6.65 6.42 22.94
C TYR A 178 -7.68 5.82 23.89
N VAL A 179 -8.02 4.56 23.68
CA VAL A 179 -8.86 3.76 24.57
C VAL A 179 -8.07 2.49 24.93
N PRO A 180 -7.81 2.20 26.22
CA PRO A 180 -7.11 0.99 26.64
C PRO A 180 -7.82 -0.27 26.14
N ALA A 181 -7.05 -1.27 25.72
CA ALA A 181 -7.58 -2.55 25.28
C ALA A 181 -8.46 -3.18 26.37
N GLY A 182 -9.60 -3.76 25.96
CA GLY A 182 -10.55 -4.39 26.88
C GLY A 182 -11.38 -3.43 27.74
N THR A 183 -11.31 -2.14 27.48
CA THR A 183 -12.14 -1.13 28.15
C THR A 183 -13.17 -0.55 27.18
N THR A 184 -14.30 -0.10 27.73
CA THR A 184 -15.28 0.71 27.00
C THR A 184 -15.22 2.12 27.56
N PRO A 185 -15.06 3.15 26.74
CA PRO A 185 -15.06 4.53 27.22
C PRO A 185 -16.37 4.86 27.93
N ALA A 186 -16.30 5.63 29.00
CA ALA A 186 -17.50 6.19 29.61
C ALA A 186 -18.22 7.06 28.56
N ARG A 187 -19.56 7.04 28.57
CA ARG A 187 -20.40 7.79 27.65
C ARG A 187 -19.99 9.26 27.63
N GLY A 188 -19.60 9.75 26.45
CA GLY A 188 -19.12 11.13 26.25
C GLY A 188 -17.60 11.33 26.41
N HIS A 189 -16.82 10.29 26.74
CA HIS A 189 -15.36 10.39 26.89
C HIS A 189 -14.57 9.93 25.65
N ALA A 190 -15.17 9.14 24.78
CA ALA A 190 -14.60 8.89 23.44
C ALA A 190 -15.59 9.38 22.38
N ARG A 191 -15.03 9.90 21.30
CA ARG A 191 -15.80 10.37 20.16
C ARG A 191 -15.86 9.27 19.10
N ALA A 192 -16.74 9.43 18.12
CA ALA A 192 -16.71 8.62 16.93
C ALA A 192 -15.32 8.68 16.27
N PRO A 193 -14.89 7.61 15.59
CA PRO A 193 -13.62 7.62 14.85
C PRO A 193 -13.55 8.80 13.89
N ARG A 194 -12.37 9.36 13.72
CA ARG A 194 -12.16 10.54 12.87
C ARG A 194 -10.93 10.36 12.00
N PRO A 195 -11.01 10.72 10.71
CA PRO A 195 -9.82 10.82 9.87
C PRO A 195 -8.81 11.80 10.47
N SER A 196 -7.53 11.50 10.30
CA SER A 196 -6.46 12.36 10.84
C SER A 196 -5.20 12.22 10.00
N VAL A 197 -4.45 13.31 9.89
CA VAL A 197 -3.08 13.26 9.41
C VAL A 197 -2.17 12.90 10.58
N VAL A 198 -1.35 11.89 10.39
CA VAL A 198 -0.38 11.41 11.37
C VAL A 198 1.01 11.82 10.93
N GLN A 199 1.78 12.38 11.84
CA GLN A 199 3.20 12.60 11.69
C GLN A 199 3.96 11.53 12.46
N VAL A 200 4.86 10.82 11.77
CA VAL A 200 5.82 9.91 12.38
C VAL A 200 7.20 10.51 12.20
N PHE A 201 7.96 10.63 13.26
CA PHE A 201 9.30 11.19 13.19
C PHE A 201 10.28 10.39 14.04
N ARG A 202 11.53 10.36 13.55
CA ARG A 202 12.62 9.71 14.26
C ARG A 202 13.12 10.62 15.37
N THR A 203 13.01 10.18 16.61
CA THR A 203 13.69 10.84 17.73
C THR A 203 15.16 10.44 17.75
N ASP A 204 16.06 11.39 17.97
CA ASP A 204 17.45 11.06 18.23
C ASP A 204 17.53 10.30 19.55
N ALA A 205 18.28 9.19 19.54
CA ALA A 205 18.67 8.48 20.74
C ALA A 205 19.89 9.17 21.37
#